data_3d0441069367d8da7762c3a839a096e0
#
_entry.id   3d0441069367d8da7762c3a839a096e0
#
_cell.length_a   1.000
_cell.length_b   1.000
_cell.length_c   1.000
_cell.angle_alpha   90.00
_cell.angle_beta   90.00
_cell.angle_gamma   90.00
#
_symmetry.space_group_name_H-M   'P 1'
#
loop_
_entity.id
_entity.type
_entity.pdbx_description
1 polymer ?
#
loop_
_entity_poly.entity_id
_entity_poly.type
_entity_poly.pdbx_seq_one_letter_code
_entity_poly.pdbx_strand_id
1 'polypeptide(L)'
;LVGLLVVVQTVLSVSSIAFAFVLRRIINMAVDGAQGGFWASLALLVGILLGQIMLSAASRFLSEYTSATVENRFKHRLFSALLTGDYASVAAVHSGEWMNRLTSDTTVVAGGVTQIVPGLIGMLVRLLGAVAAILWLEPRFLYILLPGGAAMMLLTYAFRKILKRLHKKIQETDGALRVFLQERLESLVIVRTFAKEEQMAQQADDLMDAHKAARMKRSNFSNLCNIGFAGAMDGAYLLGIGFCGYGILTGTMSYGNLMAIMQLVGQVQSPFANLTGYLPRYYSMLASAERLMEAEAFAPDSTETVPEEQTLHFYQTELQSLQLEHVCFTYQPPVQTKGEPPAMPVVLQDVSLTIRKGEYVVFTGPSGCGKSTLLKLLMCLYPLDSGERFLS
;
A
#
# COMPACT_ATOMS: atom_id res chain seq x y z
N LEU A 1 -18.63 -3.68 -3.55
CA LEU A 1 -17.85 -3.17 -4.68
C LEU A 1 -16.61 -4.05 -4.95
N VAL A 2 -15.76 -4.31 -3.96
CA VAL A 2 -14.56 -5.20 -4.14
C VAL A 2 -14.96 -6.60 -4.61
N GLY A 3 -16.03 -7.19 -4.07
CA GLY A 3 -16.54 -8.48 -4.54
C GLY A 3 -16.96 -8.47 -6.02
N LEU A 4 -17.54 -7.35 -6.49
CA LEU A 4 -17.89 -7.18 -7.89
C LEU A 4 -16.64 -7.12 -8.78
N LEU A 5 -15.57 -6.45 -8.33
CA LEU A 5 -14.27 -6.43 -9.01
C LEU A 5 -13.69 -7.84 -9.15
N VAL A 6 -13.78 -8.65 -8.09
CA VAL A 6 -13.35 -10.06 -8.11
C VAL A 6 -14.13 -10.85 -9.16
N VAL A 7 -15.46 -10.69 -9.22
CA VAL A 7 -16.30 -11.35 -10.23
C VAL A 7 -15.91 -10.95 -11.65
N VAL A 8 -15.77 -9.64 -11.90
CA VAL A 8 -15.36 -9.11 -13.21
C VAL A 8 -13.99 -9.66 -13.62
N GLN A 9 -13.03 -9.68 -12.71
CA GLN A 9 -11.69 -10.20 -12.98
C GLN A 9 -11.69 -11.72 -13.24
N THR A 10 -12.56 -12.45 -12.54
CA THR A 10 -12.77 -13.88 -12.78
C THR A 10 -13.38 -14.13 -14.15
N VAL A 11 -14.40 -13.38 -14.55
CA VAL A 11 -15.02 -13.48 -15.88
C VAL A 11 -14.00 -13.16 -16.98
N LEU A 12 -13.18 -12.13 -16.81
CA LEU A 12 -12.08 -11.81 -17.75
C LEU A 12 -11.09 -12.98 -17.88
N SER A 13 -10.73 -13.60 -16.76
CA SER A 13 -9.81 -14.75 -16.76
C SER A 13 -10.40 -15.96 -17.47
N VAL A 14 -11.66 -16.30 -17.22
CA VAL A 14 -12.37 -17.39 -17.88
C VAL A 14 -12.56 -17.10 -19.38
N SER A 15 -12.91 -15.86 -19.72
CA SER A 15 -13.05 -15.42 -21.13
C SER A 15 -11.73 -15.55 -21.90
N SER A 16 -10.59 -15.29 -21.24
CA SER A 16 -9.26 -15.47 -21.83
C SER A 16 -8.95 -16.94 -22.14
N ILE A 17 -9.43 -17.88 -21.33
CA ILE A 17 -9.32 -19.33 -21.57
C ILE A 17 -10.26 -19.74 -22.71
N ALA A 18 -11.51 -19.25 -22.69
CA ALA A 18 -12.48 -19.51 -23.74
C ALA A 18 -11.98 -19.05 -25.13
N PHE A 19 -11.25 -17.92 -25.16
CA PHE A 19 -10.59 -17.43 -26.38
C PHE A 19 -9.69 -18.50 -27.01
N ALA A 20 -8.88 -19.23 -26.22
CA ALA A 20 -7.99 -20.27 -26.72
C ALA A 20 -8.76 -21.43 -27.34
N PHE A 21 -9.91 -21.83 -26.78
CA PHE A 21 -10.75 -22.88 -27.33
C PHE A 21 -11.45 -22.47 -28.64
N VAL A 22 -11.92 -21.22 -28.72
CA VAL A 22 -12.54 -20.73 -29.97
C VAL A 22 -11.46 -20.58 -31.04
N LEU A 23 -10.25 -20.12 -30.71
CA LEU A 23 -9.12 -20.07 -31.64
C LEU A 23 -8.78 -21.47 -32.20
N ARG A 24 -8.72 -22.49 -31.32
CA ARG A 24 -8.56 -23.89 -31.72
C ARG A 24 -9.60 -24.29 -32.75
N ARG A 25 -10.88 -23.98 -32.48
CA ARG A 25 -12.01 -24.35 -33.34
C ARG A 25 -11.90 -23.71 -34.72
N ILE A 26 -11.58 -22.42 -34.78
CA ILE A 26 -11.40 -21.66 -36.04
C ILE A 26 -10.32 -22.30 -36.91
N ILE A 27 -9.16 -22.60 -36.31
CA ILE A 27 -8.02 -23.14 -37.06
C ILE A 27 -8.33 -24.53 -37.59
N ASN A 28 -8.97 -25.42 -36.79
CA ASN A 28 -9.36 -26.73 -37.26
C ASN A 28 -10.36 -26.63 -38.42
N MET A 29 -11.38 -25.75 -38.30
CA MET A 29 -12.35 -25.55 -39.39
C MET A 29 -11.73 -24.98 -40.68
N ALA A 30 -10.71 -24.13 -40.52
CA ALA A 30 -9.97 -23.59 -41.66
C ALA A 30 -9.15 -24.68 -42.36
N VAL A 31 -8.53 -25.58 -41.61
CA VAL A 31 -7.76 -26.74 -42.15
C VAL A 31 -8.70 -27.76 -42.80
N ASP A 32 -9.85 -28.00 -42.17
CA ASP A 32 -10.87 -28.95 -42.68
C ASP A 32 -11.72 -28.41 -43.84
N GLY A 33 -11.55 -27.11 -44.23
CA GLY A 33 -12.28 -26.47 -45.32
C GLY A 33 -13.76 -26.17 -45.01
N ALA A 34 -14.17 -26.19 -43.75
CA ALA A 34 -15.56 -26.03 -43.30
C ALA A 34 -15.96 -24.53 -43.24
N GLN A 35 -16.28 -23.93 -44.39
CA GLN A 35 -16.52 -22.47 -44.55
C GLN A 35 -17.62 -21.93 -43.63
N GLY A 36 -18.77 -22.57 -43.51
CA GLY A 36 -19.88 -22.08 -42.69
C GLY A 36 -19.54 -22.02 -41.18
N GLY A 37 -18.87 -23.06 -40.68
CA GLY A 37 -18.43 -23.10 -39.28
C GLY A 37 -17.29 -22.12 -38.96
N PHE A 38 -16.42 -21.85 -39.94
CA PHE A 38 -15.32 -20.89 -39.83
C PHE A 38 -15.84 -19.46 -39.53
N TRP A 39 -16.76 -18.94 -40.39
CA TRP A 39 -17.31 -17.61 -40.23
C TRP A 39 -18.07 -17.40 -38.90
N ALA A 40 -18.85 -18.43 -38.49
CA ALA A 40 -19.55 -18.38 -37.19
C ALA A 40 -18.58 -18.37 -36.01
N SER A 41 -17.50 -19.15 -36.06
CA SER A 41 -16.48 -19.18 -35.02
C SER A 41 -15.64 -17.90 -35.00
N LEU A 42 -15.40 -17.30 -36.17
CA LEU A 42 -14.73 -16.01 -36.28
C LEU A 42 -15.58 -14.88 -35.68
N ALA A 43 -16.89 -14.86 -35.96
CA ALA A 43 -17.81 -13.90 -35.35
C ALA A 43 -17.86 -14.06 -33.82
N LEU A 44 -17.85 -15.31 -33.32
CA LEU A 44 -17.76 -15.56 -31.86
C LEU A 44 -16.44 -15.05 -31.26
N LEU A 45 -15.30 -15.24 -31.94
CA LEU A 45 -14.00 -14.74 -31.50
C LEU A 45 -14.00 -13.23 -31.40
N VAL A 46 -14.51 -12.53 -32.41
CA VAL A 46 -14.67 -11.07 -32.43
C VAL A 46 -15.56 -10.62 -31.25
N GLY A 47 -16.67 -11.32 -31.02
CA GLY A 47 -17.55 -11.05 -29.88
C GLY A 47 -16.86 -11.20 -28.54
N ILE A 48 -16.06 -12.27 -28.36
CA ILE A 48 -15.23 -12.45 -27.14
C ILE A 48 -14.23 -11.31 -26.98
N LEU A 49 -13.52 -10.91 -28.04
CA LEU A 49 -12.54 -9.81 -27.97
C LEU A 49 -13.20 -8.48 -27.62
N LEU A 50 -14.31 -8.14 -28.27
CA LEU A 50 -15.06 -6.92 -27.97
C LEU A 50 -15.60 -6.96 -26.53
N GLY A 51 -16.13 -8.11 -26.09
CA GLY A 51 -16.56 -8.31 -24.72
C GLY A 51 -15.42 -8.14 -23.70
N GLN A 52 -14.24 -8.67 -23.99
CA GLN A 52 -13.05 -8.49 -23.13
C GLN A 52 -12.60 -7.02 -23.06
N ILE A 53 -12.63 -6.29 -24.17
CA ILE A 53 -12.29 -4.86 -24.21
C ILE A 53 -13.27 -4.06 -23.35
N MET A 54 -14.58 -4.27 -23.56
CA MET A 54 -15.62 -3.60 -22.79
C MET A 54 -15.55 -3.94 -21.30
N LEU A 55 -15.39 -5.21 -20.98
CA LEU A 55 -15.29 -5.65 -19.58
C LEU A 55 -14.01 -5.16 -18.91
N SER A 56 -12.89 -5.06 -19.65
CA SER A 56 -11.64 -4.49 -19.16
C SER A 56 -11.76 -2.99 -18.89
N ALA A 57 -12.46 -2.25 -19.76
CA ALA A 57 -12.74 -0.85 -19.56
C ALA A 57 -13.64 -0.62 -18.33
N ALA A 58 -14.72 -1.41 -18.22
CA ALA A 58 -15.61 -1.40 -17.06
C ALA A 58 -14.88 -1.77 -15.77
N SER A 59 -13.98 -2.76 -15.82
CA SER A 59 -13.15 -3.15 -14.68
C SER A 59 -12.24 -2.02 -14.19
N ARG A 60 -11.59 -1.30 -15.11
CA ARG A 60 -10.75 -0.12 -14.76
C ARG A 60 -11.57 0.99 -14.12
N PHE A 61 -12.70 1.34 -14.72
CA PHE A 61 -13.62 2.35 -14.17
C PHE A 61 -14.12 1.93 -12.77
N LEU A 62 -14.58 0.70 -12.62
CA LEU A 62 -15.08 0.18 -11.34
C LEU A 62 -13.96 0.12 -10.28
N SER A 63 -12.74 -0.22 -10.68
CA SER A 63 -11.57 -0.24 -9.78
C SER A 63 -11.26 1.16 -9.25
N GLU A 64 -11.24 2.16 -10.13
CA GLU A 64 -10.98 3.54 -9.75
C GLU A 64 -12.11 4.11 -8.88
N TYR A 65 -13.35 3.91 -9.27
CA TYR A 65 -14.52 4.31 -8.48
C TYR A 65 -14.53 3.68 -7.07
N THR A 66 -14.22 2.39 -7.01
CA THR A 66 -14.14 1.67 -5.72
C THR A 66 -12.97 2.16 -4.88
N SER A 67 -11.81 2.39 -5.50
CA SER A 67 -10.62 2.92 -4.81
C SER A 67 -10.90 4.29 -4.20
N ALA A 68 -11.44 5.22 -4.99
CA ALA A 68 -11.80 6.56 -4.52
C ALA A 68 -12.86 6.53 -3.40
N THR A 69 -13.86 5.63 -3.52
CA THR A 69 -14.89 5.49 -2.48
C THR A 69 -14.31 4.95 -1.17
N VAL A 70 -13.43 3.95 -1.24
CA VAL A 70 -12.76 3.36 -0.07
C VAL A 70 -11.81 4.36 0.55
N GLU A 71 -11.02 5.06 -0.26
CA GLU A 71 -10.11 6.12 0.18
C GLU A 71 -10.85 7.24 0.94
N ASN A 72 -11.95 7.74 0.38
CA ASN A 72 -12.75 8.77 1.03
C ASN A 72 -13.34 8.29 2.37
N ARG A 73 -13.75 7.01 2.46
CA ARG A 73 -14.22 6.44 3.73
C ARG A 73 -13.11 6.37 4.78
N PHE A 74 -11.91 5.97 4.39
CA PHE A 74 -10.76 5.96 5.31
C PHE A 74 -10.38 7.38 5.74
N LYS A 75 -10.34 8.34 4.81
CA LYS A 75 -10.08 9.76 5.13
C LYS A 75 -11.11 10.30 6.11
N HIS A 76 -12.39 10.09 5.84
CA HIS A 76 -13.45 10.53 6.72
C HIS A 76 -13.34 9.90 8.11
N ARG A 77 -13.14 8.59 8.19
CA ARG A 77 -13.02 7.86 9.45
C ARG A 77 -11.81 8.33 10.26
N LEU A 78 -10.64 8.42 9.62
CA LEU A 78 -9.43 8.90 10.28
C LEU A 78 -9.58 10.36 10.73
N PHE A 79 -10.09 11.24 9.87
CA PHE A 79 -10.29 12.64 10.21
C PHE A 79 -11.28 12.81 11.36
N SER A 80 -12.39 12.08 11.35
CA SER A 80 -13.33 12.06 12.47
C SER A 80 -12.67 11.55 13.76
N ALA A 81 -11.89 10.48 13.70
CA ALA A 81 -11.16 9.97 14.87
C ALA A 81 -10.16 10.98 15.43
N LEU A 82 -9.50 11.77 14.57
CA LEU A 82 -8.60 12.84 15.02
C LEU A 82 -9.35 14.02 15.66
N LEU A 83 -10.55 14.33 15.20
CA LEU A 83 -11.37 15.42 15.76
C LEU A 83 -12.01 15.05 17.11
N THR A 84 -12.31 13.76 17.32
CA THR A 84 -12.97 13.25 18.54
C THR A 84 -12.04 12.52 19.48
N GLY A 85 -10.79 12.32 19.09
CA GLY A 85 -9.76 11.64 19.89
C GLY A 85 -9.17 12.52 20.96
N ASP A 86 -8.58 11.90 21.98
CA ASP A 86 -7.84 12.59 23.03
C ASP A 86 -6.79 13.56 22.46
N TYR A 87 -6.92 14.83 22.83
CA TYR A 87 -6.05 15.90 22.31
C TYR A 87 -4.57 15.63 22.60
N ALA A 88 -4.23 15.06 23.75
CA ALA A 88 -2.84 14.77 24.11
C ALA A 88 -2.19 13.80 23.13
N SER A 89 -2.89 12.72 22.79
CA SER A 89 -2.45 11.70 21.84
C SER A 89 -2.32 12.25 20.42
N VAL A 90 -3.29 13.04 19.99
CA VAL A 90 -3.26 13.67 18.65
C VAL A 90 -2.15 14.71 18.54
N ALA A 91 -1.97 15.56 19.56
CA ALA A 91 -0.96 16.61 19.59
C ALA A 91 0.48 16.10 19.78
N ALA A 92 0.65 14.86 20.25
CA ALA A 92 1.96 14.21 20.37
C ALA A 92 2.58 13.86 19.01
N VAL A 93 1.76 13.76 17.96
CA VAL A 93 2.20 13.44 16.59
C VAL A 93 2.24 14.72 15.76
N HIS A 94 3.32 14.90 15.00
CA HIS A 94 3.49 16.09 14.16
C HIS A 94 2.41 16.18 13.07
N SER A 95 1.88 17.37 12.82
CA SER A 95 0.80 17.60 11.83
C SER A 95 1.13 17.11 10.42
N GLY A 96 2.40 17.16 10.01
CA GLY A 96 2.86 16.62 8.74
C GLY A 96 2.72 15.09 8.63
N GLU A 97 2.85 14.37 9.75
CA GLU A 97 2.63 12.92 9.78
C GLU A 97 1.14 12.60 9.65
N TRP A 98 0.26 13.34 10.32
CA TRP A 98 -1.19 13.21 10.12
C TRP A 98 -1.61 13.48 8.68
N MET A 99 -1.03 14.51 8.07
CA MET A 99 -1.29 14.81 6.66
C MET A 99 -0.83 13.67 5.75
N ASN A 100 0.33 13.06 6.02
CA ASN A 100 0.81 11.90 5.27
C ASN A 100 -0.11 10.68 5.45
N ARG A 101 -0.59 10.41 6.67
CA ARG A 101 -1.56 9.33 6.94
C ARG A 101 -2.89 9.56 6.22
N LEU A 102 -3.42 10.80 6.26
CA LEU A 102 -4.66 11.19 5.60
C LEU A 102 -4.58 11.15 4.06
N THR A 103 -3.43 11.44 3.48
CA THR A 103 -3.29 11.54 2.02
C THR A 103 -2.65 10.29 1.42
N SER A 104 -1.43 9.93 1.86
CA SER A 104 -0.66 8.85 1.27
C SER A 104 -1.11 7.46 1.75
N ASP A 105 -1.23 7.25 3.08
CA ASP A 105 -1.53 5.93 3.62
C ASP A 105 -2.95 5.46 3.25
N THR A 106 -3.93 6.36 3.28
CA THR A 106 -5.31 6.04 2.86
C THR A 106 -5.37 5.62 1.39
N THR A 107 -4.63 6.30 0.50
CA THR A 107 -4.54 5.97 -0.93
C THR A 107 -3.86 4.63 -1.15
N VAL A 108 -2.75 4.36 -0.43
CA VAL A 108 -2.01 3.09 -0.53
C VAL A 108 -2.88 1.91 -0.07
N VAL A 109 -3.63 2.06 1.02
CA VAL A 109 -4.52 0.99 1.53
C VAL A 109 -5.71 0.79 0.60
N ALA A 110 -6.37 1.86 0.15
CA ALA A 110 -7.49 1.78 -0.78
C ALA A 110 -7.09 1.12 -2.10
N GLY A 111 -5.98 1.57 -2.71
CA GLY A 111 -5.43 0.98 -3.93
C GLY A 111 -4.98 -0.48 -3.73
N GLY A 112 -4.41 -0.81 -2.57
CA GLY A 112 -4.02 -2.16 -2.23
C GLY A 112 -5.21 -3.12 -2.20
N VAL A 113 -6.27 -2.77 -1.49
CA VAL A 113 -7.49 -3.61 -1.39
C VAL A 113 -8.19 -3.77 -2.74
N THR A 114 -8.25 -2.72 -3.55
CA THR A 114 -8.98 -2.73 -4.84
C THR A 114 -8.20 -3.33 -5.99
N GLN A 115 -6.88 -3.37 -5.94
CA GLN A 115 -6.03 -3.90 -7.01
C GLN A 115 -5.39 -5.25 -6.66
N ILE A 116 -4.89 -5.43 -5.42
CA ILE A 116 -4.17 -6.65 -5.05
C ILE A 116 -5.15 -7.83 -4.95
N VAL A 117 -6.25 -7.68 -4.23
CA VAL A 117 -7.18 -8.79 -3.98
C VAL A 117 -7.82 -9.31 -5.28
N PRO A 118 -8.47 -8.45 -6.12
CA PRO A 118 -9.03 -8.92 -7.38
C PRO A 118 -7.96 -9.41 -8.36
N GLY A 119 -6.79 -8.73 -8.38
CA GLY A 119 -5.68 -9.12 -9.25
C GLY A 119 -5.11 -10.49 -8.93
N LEU A 120 -4.88 -10.82 -7.65
CA LEU A 120 -4.40 -12.14 -7.23
C LEU A 120 -5.43 -13.24 -7.52
N ILE A 121 -6.71 -13.00 -7.24
CA ILE A 121 -7.78 -13.98 -7.53
C ILE A 121 -7.88 -14.22 -9.04
N GLY A 122 -7.90 -13.16 -9.85
CA GLY A 122 -7.93 -13.30 -11.32
C GLY A 122 -6.69 -14.02 -11.86
N MET A 123 -5.52 -13.75 -11.28
CA MET A 123 -4.27 -14.44 -11.62
C MET A 123 -4.34 -15.94 -11.29
N LEU A 124 -4.84 -16.30 -10.10
CA LEU A 124 -5.01 -17.71 -9.71
C LEU A 124 -6.03 -18.44 -10.61
N VAL A 125 -7.17 -17.81 -10.89
CA VAL A 125 -8.18 -18.38 -11.78
C VAL A 125 -7.61 -18.60 -13.18
N ARG A 126 -6.86 -17.64 -13.71
CA ARG A 126 -6.20 -17.77 -15.03
C ARG A 126 -5.16 -18.87 -15.03
N LEU A 127 -4.31 -18.95 -14.02
CA LEU A 127 -3.27 -19.97 -13.90
C LEU A 127 -3.88 -21.37 -13.81
N LEU A 128 -4.78 -21.59 -12.87
CA LEU A 128 -5.41 -22.89 -12.65
C LEU A 128 -6.26 -23.31 -13.86
N GLY A 129 -7.01 -22.37 -14.42
CA GLY A 129 -7.83 -22.62 -15.59
C GLY A 129 -7.00 -22.90 -16.86
N ALA A 130 -5.89 -22.19 -17.07
CA ALA A 130 -5.00 -22.46 -18.19
C ALA A 130 -4.30 -23.81 -18.05
N VAL A 131 -3.82 -24.17 -16.86
CA VAL A 131 -3.23 -25.50 -16.60
C VAL A 131 -4.29 -26.61 -16.82
N ALA A 132 -5.48 -26.45 -16.25
CA ALA A 132 -6.57 -27.43 -16.46
C ALA A 132 -6.95 -27.57 -17.94
N ALA A 133 -7.02 -26.46 -18.69
CA ALA A 133 -7.32 -26.47 -20.11
C ALA A 133 -6.21 -27.15 -20.94
N ILE A 134 -4.92 -26.92 -20.62
CA ILE A 134 -3.80 -27.62 -21.28
C ILE A 134 -3.88 -29.12 -21.02
N LEU A 135 -4.10 -29.54 -19.78
CA LEU A 135 -4.20 -30.96 -19.43
C LEU A 135 -5.43 -31.66 -20.06
N TRP A 136 -6.50 -30.90 -20.24
CA TRP A 136 -7.69 -31.42 -20.95
C TRP A 136 -7.45 -31.56 -22.44
N LEU A 137 -6.70 -30.66 -23.07
CA LEU A 137 -6.34 -30.72 -24.49
C LEU A 137 -5.30 -31.80 -24.78
N GLU A 138 -4.29 -31.92 -23.95
CA GLU A 138 -3.16 -32.84 -24.10
C GLU A 138 -2.56 -33.21 -22.73
N PRO A 139 -3.00 -34.33 -22.11
CA PRO A 139 -2.50 -34.73 -20.78
C PRO A 139 -0.99 -34.98 -20.73
N ARG A 140 -0.37 -35.35 -21.85
CA ARG A 140 1.08 -35.60 -21.95
C ARG A 140 1.90 -34.32 -21.75
N PHE A 141 1.29 -33.14 -21.88
CA PHE A 141 1.96 -31.85 -21.62
C PHE A 141 2.37 -31.70 -20.15
N LEU A 142 1.83 -32.51 -19.25
CA LEU A 142 2.22 -32.60 -17.84
C LEU A 142 3.72 -32.89 -17.67
N TYR A 143 4.30 -33.70 -18.57
CA TYR A 143 5.73 -34.02 -18.55
C TYR A 143 6.65 -32.81 -18.84
N ILE A 144 6.11 -31.77 -19.45
CA ILE A 144 6.83 -30.50 -19.69
C ILE A 144 6.51 -29.50 -18.58
N LEU A 145 5.25 -29.40 -18.16
CA LEU A 145 4.81 -28.42 -17.14
C LEU A 145 5.38 -28.71 -15.75
N LEU A 146 5.44 -29.96 -15.31
CA LEU A 146 5.94 -30.35 -13.99
C LEU A 146 7.43 -30.03 -13.80
N PRO A 147 8.36 -30.48 -14.66
CA PRO A 147 9.75 -30.15 -14.52
C PRO A 147 10.01 -28.65 -14.71
N GLY A 148 9.33 -28.00 -15.67
CA GLY A 148 9.44 -26.58 -15.91
C GLY A 148 9.02 -25.73 -14.69
N GLY A 149 7.85 -26.06 -14.12
CA GLY A 149 7.36 -25.41 -12.91
C GLY A 149 8.27 -25.63 -11.69
N ALA A 150 8.76 -26.85 -11.49
CA ALA A 150 9.71 -27.19 -10.42
C ALA A 150 11.03 -26.46 -10.57
N ALA A 151 11.60 -26.39 -11.80
CA ALA A 151 12.82 -25.65 -12.10
C ALA A 151 12.66 -24.16 -11.80
N MET A 152 11.51 -23.58 -12.16
CA MET A 152 11.18 -22.17 -11.88
C MET A 152 11.07 -21.88 -10.39
N MET A 153 10.42 -22.77 -9.62
CA MET A 153 10.35 -22.62 -8.16
C MET A 153 11.73 -22.69 -7.53
N LEU A 154 12.57 -23.65 -7.96
CA LEU A 154 13.93 -23.82 -7.46
C LEU A 154 14.79 -22.59 -7.75
N LEU A 155 14.70 -22.07 -8.97
CA LEU A 155 15.42 -20.86 -9.39
C LEU A 155 14.99 -19.63 -8.57
N THR A 156 13.69 -19.43 -8.40
CA THR A 156 13.14 -18.35 -7.58
C THR A 156 13.61 -18.45 -6.13
N TYR A 157 13.61 -19.64 -5.56
CA TYR A 157 14.07 -19.88 -4.20
C TYR A 157 15.57 -19.60 -4.03
N ALA A 158 16.40 -20.04 -4.98
CA ALA A 158 17.86 -19.82 -4.96
C ALA A 158 18.20 -18.32 -5.01
N PHE A 159 17.52 -17.55 -5.85
CA PHE A 159 17.80 -16.12 -6.00
C PHE A 159 17.21 -15.25 -4.88
N ARG A 160 16.20 -15.71 -4.16
CA ARG A 160 15.53 -14.95 -3.09
C ARG A 160 16.50 -14.40 -2.05
N LYS A 161 17.46 -15.20 -1.60
CA LYS A 161 18.43 -14.82 -0.55
C LYS A 161 19.37 -13.69 -1.01
N ILE A 162 19.81 -13.75 -2.27
CA ILE A 162 20.71 -12.76 -2.87
C ILE A 162 19.94 -11.45 -3.09
N LEU A 163 18.73 -11.51 -3.68
CA LEU A 163 17.90 -10.33 -3.88
C LEU A 163 17.56 -9.62 -2.56
N LYS A 164 17.25 -10.37 -1.51
CA LYS A 164 16.99 -9.80 -0.18
C LYS A 164 18.20 -9.04 0.36
N ARG A 165 19.42 -9.60 0.22
CA ARG A 165 20.65 -8.94 0.65
C ARG A 165 20.90 -7.65 -0.13
N LEU A 166 20.73 -7.69 -1.46
CA LEU A 166 20.94 -6.53 -2.31
C LEU A 166 19.90 -5.44 -2.03
N HIS A 167 18.66 -5.82 -1.77
CA HIS A 167 17.60 -4.88 -1.38
C HIS A 167 17.90 -4.21 -0.03
N LYS A 168 18.35 -4.98 0.96
CA LYS A 168 18.78 -4.45 2.26
C LYS A 168 19.90 -3.41 2.09
N LYS A 169 20.89 -3.68 1.21
CA LYS A 169 21.98 -2.73 0.96
C LYS A 169 21.51 -1.40 0.35
N ILE A 170 20.51 -1.45 -0.53
CA ILE A 170 19.88 -0.23 -1.06
C ILE A 170 19.21 0.57 0.06
N GLN A 171 18.46 -0.09 0.94
CA GLN A 171 17.79 0.58 2.06
C GLN A 171 18.79 1.22 3.03
N GLU A 172 19.92 0.55 3.31
CA GLU A 172 20.98 1.09 4.16
C GLU A 172 21.61 2.36 3.54
N THR A 173 21.92 2.33 2.24
CA THR A 173 22.51 3.49 1.55
C THR A 173 21.51 4.63 1.35
N ASP A 174 20.23 4.33 1.09
CA ASP A 174 19.16 5.33 1.01
C ASP A 174 18.94 6.00 2.38
N GLY A 175 18.90 5.21 3.45
CA GLY A 175 18.78 5.71 4.80
C GLY A 175 19.90 6.66 5.19
N ALA A 176 21.17 6.28 4.92
CA ALA A 176 22.32 7.11 5.19
C ALA A 176 22.30 8.44 4.40
N LEU A 177 21.93 8.39 3.12
CA LEU A 177 21.78 9.59 2.29
C LEU A 177 20.67 10.50 2.84
N ARG A 178 19.52 9.93 3.19
CA ARG A 178 18.37 10.69 3.70
C ARG A 178 18.69 11.39 5.02
N VAL A 179 19.31 10.69 5.96
CA VAL A 179 19.74 11.28 7.25
C VAL A 179 20.72 12.41 7.00
N PHE A 180 21.73 12.21 6.15
CA PHE A 180 22.70 13.25 5.81
C PHE A 180 22.03 14.50 5.23
N LEU A 181 21.15 14.33 4.24
CA LEU A 181 20.45 15.45 3.60
C LEU A 181 19.56 16.20 4.60
N GLN A 182 18.84 15.47 5.45
CA GLN A 182 18.00 16.09 6.49
C GLN A 182 18.81 16.91 7.47
N GLU A 183 19.89 16.35 8.03
CA GLU A 183 20.76 17.08 8.97
C GLU A 183 21.37 18.34 8.34
N ARG A 184 21.76 18.28 7.04
CA ARG A 184 22.35 19.44 6.35
C ARG A 184 21.32 20.52 6.04
N LEU A 185 20.08 20.14 5.70
CA LEU A 185 18.98 21.08 5.52
C LEU A 185 18.60 21.75 6.84
N GLU A 186 18.53 21.02 7.94
CA GLU A 186 18.26 21.57 9.28
C GLU A 186 19.39 22.51 9.76
N SER A 187 20.63 22.22 9.40
CA SER A 187 21.82 23.02 9.72
C SER A 187 22.27 23.97 8.60
N LEU A 188 21.41 24.30 7.63
CA LEU A 188 21.78 25.09 6.45
C LEU A 188 22.42 26.44 6.78
N VAL A 189 21.93 27.11 7.83
CA VAL A 189 22.49 28.38 8.31
C VAL A 189 23.95 28.20 8.72
N ILE A 190 24.27 27.12 9.43
CA ILE A 190 25.64 26.80 9.88
C ILE A 190 26.53 26.54 8.68
N VAL A 191 26.06 25.72 7.73
CA VAL A 191 26.82 25.39 6.50
C VAL A 191 27.19 26.66 5.74
N ARG A 192 26.25 27.60 5.58
CA ARG A 192 26.50 28.88 4.91
C ARG A 192 27.41 29.82 5.71
N THR A 193 27.24 29.88 7.02
CA THR A 193 28.04 30.77 7.87
C THR A 193 29.53 30.38 7.84
N PHE A 194 29.81 29.09 7.73
CA PHE A 194 31.18 28.55 7.65
C PHE A 194 31.69 28.34 6.23
N ALA A 195 30.95 28.73 5.18
CA ALA A 195 31.28 28.58 3.77
C ALA A 195 31.69 27.12 3.42
N LYS A 196 30.88 26.13 3.86
CA LYS A 196 31.15 24.69 3.69
C LYS A 196 30.26 24.03 2.62
N GLU A 197 29.62 24.82 1.76
CA GLU A 197 28.66 24.33 0.75
C GLU A 197 29.28 23.28 -0.17
N GLU A 198 30.48 23.58 -0.72
CA GLU A 198 31.16 22.68 -1.66
C GLU A 198 31.57 21.36 -0.99
N GLN A 199 32.06 21.42 0.25
CA GLN A 199 32.42 20.21 1.02
C GLN A 199 31.19 19.36 1.32
N MET A 200 30.05 19.97 1.64
CA MET A 200 28.79 19.25 1.90
C MET A 200 28.21 18.67 0.60
N ALA A 201 28.30 19.42 -0.50
CA ALA A 201 27.89 18.91 -1.81
C ALA A 201 28.70 17.67 -2.23
N GLN A 202 30.01 17.72 -2.04
CA GLN A 202 30.87 16.57 -2.36
C GLN A 202 30.55 15.33 -1.50
N GLN A 203 30.30 15.51 -0.21
CA GLN A 203 29.86 14.41 0.66
C GLN A 203 28.49 13.85 0.25
N ALA A 204 27.56 14.71 -0.21
CA ALA A 204 26.29 14.28 -0.74
C ALA A 204 26.48 13.43 -2.03
N ASP A 205 27.36 13.86 -2.93
CA ASP A 205 27.68 13.15 -4.18
C ASP A 205 28.27 11.76 -3.87
N ASP A 206 29.19 11.65 -2.91
CA ASP A 206 29.75 10.37 -2.49
C ASP A 206 28.68 9.39 -1.98
N LEU A 207 27.73 9.88 -1.19
CA LEU A 207 26.59 9.09 -0.68
C LEU A 207 25.60 8.73 -1.80
N MET A 208 25.34 9.64 -2.73
CA MET A 208 24.51 9.41 -3.91
C MET A 208 25.12 8.36 -4.83
N ASP A 209 26.44 8.41 -5.05
CA ASP A 209 27.14 7.42 -5.85
C ASP A 209 27.20 6.03 -5.17
N ALA A 210 27.36 5.97 -3.86
CA ALA A 210 27.23 4.73 -3.09
C ALA A 210 25.83 4.12 -3.22
N HIS A 211 24.78 4.95 -3.11
CA HIS A 211 23.38 4.53 -3.32
C HIS A 211 23.13 4.06 -4.75
N LYS A 212 23.62 4.81 -5.76
CA LYS A 212 23.56 4.44 -7.18
C LYS A 212 24.25 3.10 -7.44
N ALA A 213 25.46 2.90 -6.91
CA ALA A 213 26.18 1.64 -7.05
C ALA A 213 25.42 0.45 -6.46
N ALA A 214 24.79 0.61 -5.29
CA ALA A 214 23.95 -0.41 -4.69
C ALA A 214 22.71 -0.72 -5.56
N ARG A 215 22.04 0.30 -6.12
CA ARG A 215 20.92 0.14 -7.06
C ARG A 215 21.34 -0.57 -8.33
N MET A 216 22.47 -0.18 -8.93
CA MET A 216 22.98 -0.82 -10.15
C MET A 216 23.34 -2.27 -9.94
N LYS A 217 23.97 -2.61 -8.81
CA LYS A 217 24.30 -4.00 -8.46
C LYS A 217 23.04 -4.86 -8.34
N ARG A 218 21.99 -4.36 -7.69
CA ARG A 218 20.70 -5.05 -7.64
C ARG A 218 20.07 -5.17 -9.02
N SER A 219 20.05 -4.07 -9.81
CA SER A 219 19.46 -4.04 -11.14
C SER A 219 20.12 -5.05 -12.07
N ASN A 220 21.45 -5.09 -12.10
CA ASN A 220 22.22 -6.02 -12.93
C ASN A 220 21.92 -7.49 -12.54
N PHE A 221 21.88 -7.79 -11.23
CA PHE A 221 21.50 -9.12 -10.78
C PHE A 221 20.04 -9.46 -11.11
N SER A 222 19.12 -8.52 -10.92
CA SER A 222 17.71 -8.68 -11.29
C SER A 222 17.54 -8.91 -12.81
N ASN A 223 18.30 -8.16 -13.63
CA ASN A 223 18.29 -8.36 -15.09
C ASN A 223 18.83 -9.74 -15.49
N LEU A 224 19.91 -10.19 -14.85
CA LEU A 224 20.42 -11.55 -15.08
C LEU A 224 19.38 -12.63 -14.72
N CYS A 225 18.67 -12.45 -13.58
CA CYS A 225 17.58 -13.34 -13.21
C CYS A 225 16.44 -13.29 -14.22
N ASN A 226 16.07 -12.09 -14.71
CA ASN A 226 15.01 -11.92 -15.70
C ASN A 226 15.38 -12.57 -17.04
N ILE A 227 16.64 -12.45 -17.48
CA ILE A 227 17.15 -13.12 -18.69
C ILE A 227 17.08 -14.64 -18.53
N GLY A 228 17.52 -15.16 -17.37
CA GLY A 228 17.43 -16.59 -17.07
C GLY A 228 15.99 -17.08 -17.03
N PHE A 229 15.09 -16.29 -16.43
CA PHE A 229 13.67 -16.60 -16.41
C PHE A 229 13.04 -16.57 -17.81
N ALA A 230 13.30 -15.51 -18.59
CA ALA A 230 12.81 -15.42 -19.96
C ALA A 230 13.34 -16.57 -20.81
N GLY A 231 14.63 -16.90 -20.73
CA GLY A 231 15.21 -18.03 -21.45
C GLY A 231 14.62 -19.39 -21.06
N ALA A 232 14.30 -19.60 -19.77
CA ALA A 232 13.60 -20.81 -19.34
C ALA A 232 12.15 -20.88 -19.88
N MET A 233 11.46 -19.73 -19.92
CA MET A 233 10.10 -19.62 -20.46
C MET A 233 10.08 -19.83 -21.98
N ASP A 234 10.97 -19.18 -22.70
CA ASP A 234 11.09 -19.31 -24.15
C ASP A 234 11.54 -20.75 -24.52
N GLY A 235 12.44 -21.34 -23.71
CA GLY A 235 12.83 -22.74 -23.83
C GLY A 235 11.64 -23.70 -23.64
N ALA A 236 10.82 -23.47 -22.61
CA ALA A 236 9.60 -24.25 -22.40
C ALA A 236 8.59 -24.06 -23.55
N TYR A 237 8.50 -22.85 -24.09
CA TYR A 237 7.67 -22.54 -25.26
C TYR A 237 8.15 -23.29 -26.51
N LEU A 238 9.45 -23.28 -26.78
CA LEU A 238 10.05 -24.03 -27.88
C LEU A 238 9.88 -25.54 -27.73
N LEU A 239 10.06 -26.08 -26.53
CA LEU A 239 9.78 -27.49 -26.24
C LEU A 239 8.30 -27.83 -26.51
N GLY A 240 7.40 -26.94 -26.14
CA GLY A 240 5.97 -27.08 -26.43
C GLY A 240 5.67 -27.10 -27.92
N ILE A 241 6.28 -26.20 -28.70
CA ILE A 241 6.16 -26.22 -30.18
C ILE A 241 6.69 -27.54 -30.77
N GLY A 242 7.90 -27.96 -30.32
CA GLY A 242 8.52 -29.19 -30.78
C GLY A 242 7.63 -30.44 -30.50
N PHE A 243 7.08 -30.51 -29.27
CA PHE A 243 6.20 -31.57 -28.85
C PHE A 243 4.89 -31.60 -29.69
N CYS A 244 4.23 -30.44 -29.81
CA CYS A 244 3.00 -30.34 -30.60
C CYS A 244 3.26 -30.53 -32.09
N GLY A 245 4.38 -30.02 -32.62
CA GLY A 245 4.81 -30.20 -34.00
C GLY A 245 5.05 -31.69 -34.32
N TYR A 246 5.73 -32.42 -33.44
CA TYR A 246 5.88 -33.85 -33.58
C TYR A 246 4.52 -34.59 -33.55
N GLY A 247 3.59 -34.18 -32.68
CA GLY A 247 2.24 -34.69 -32.62
C GLY A 247 1.46 -34.47 -33.94
N ILE A 248 1.67 -33.31 -34.59
CA ILE A 248 1.08 -33.02 -35.90
C ILE A 248 1.71 -33.91 -36.99
N LEU A 249 3.03 -34.08 -37.01
CA LEU A 249 3.71 -34.94 -37.97
C LEU A 249 3.27 -36.42 -37.87
N THR A 250 3.00 -36.87 -36.66
CA THR A 250 2.50 -38.24 -36.42
C THR A 250 0.96 -38.40 -36.54
N GLY A 251 0.25 -37.32 -36.86
CA GLY A 251 -1.19 -37.32 -37.01
C GLY A 251 -1.98 -37.47 -35.70
N THR A 252 -1.31 -37.35 -34.54
CA THR A 252 -1.93 -37.48 -33.21
C THR A 252 -2.51 -36.18 -32.69
N MET A 253 -2.17 -35.03 -33.30
CA MET A 253 -2.56 -33.72 -32.84
C MET A 253 -3.00 -32.81 -34.00
N SER A 254 -3.98 -31.91 -33.76
CA SER A 254 -4.44 -30.91 -34.74
C SER A 254 -3.66 -29.61 -34.64
N TYR A 255 -3.63 -28.84 -35.74
CA TYR A 255 -3.05 -27.50 -35.78
C TYR A 255 -3.73 -26.55 -34.76
N GLY A 256 -5.05 -26.68 -34.58
CA GLY A 256 -5.80 -25.91 -33.60
C GLY A 256 -5.36 -26.21 -32.16
N ASN A 257 -5.01 -27.47 -31.83
CA ASN A 257 -4.49 -27.84 -30.53
C ASN A 257 -3.15 -27.12 -30.26
N LEU A 258 -2.24 -27.12 -31.25
CA LEU A 258 -0.96 -26.38 -31.13
C LEU A 258 -1.21 -24.92 -30.76
N MET A 259 -2.05 -24.22 -31.52
CA MET A 259 -2.30 -22.80 -31.28
C MET A 259 -2.98 -22.52 -29.92
N ALA A 260 -3.95 -23.39 -29.53
CA ALA A 260 -4.57 -23.22 -28.21
C ALA A 260 -3.61 -23.47 -27.07
N ILE A 261 -2.77 -24.50 -27.16
CA ILE A 261 -1.76 -24.79 -26.13
C ILE A 261 -0.75 -23.64 -26.03
N MET A 262 -0.27 -23.11 -27.15
CA MET A 262 0.67 -21.97 -27.15
C MET A 262 0.06 -20.71 -26.48
N GLN A 263 -1.20 -20.42 -26.79
CA GLN A 263 -1.95 -19.34 -26.17
C GLN A 263 -2.11 -19.53 -24.64
N LEU A 264 -2.41 -20.76 -24.22
CA LEU A 264 -2.59 -21.11 -22.81
C LEU A 264 -1.25 -21.11 -22.05
N VAL A 265 -0.15 -21.53 -22.67
CA VAL A 265 1.20 -21.44 -22.09
C VAL A 265 1.56 -19.99 -21.77
N GLY A 266 1.27 -19.03 -22.67
CA GLY A 266 1.44 -17.62 -22.40
C GLY A 266 0.62 -17.12 -21.19
N GLN A 267 -0.58 -17.70 -20.97
CA GLN A 267 -1.39 -17.36 -19.78
C GLN A 267 -0.85 -17.97 -18.49
N VAL A 268 -0.17 -19.12 -18.54
CA VAL A 268 0.55 -19.70 -17.39
C VAL A 268 1.78 -18.87 -17.03
N GLN A 269 2.47 -18.30 -18.01
CA GLN A 269 3.68 -17.47 -17.79
C GLN A 269 3.36 -16.10 -17.17
N SER A 270 2.27 -15.46 -17.57
CA SER A 270 1.87 -14.12 -17.17
C SER A 270 1.82 -13.89 -15.62
N PRO A 271 1.28 -14.80 -14.80
CA PRO A 271 1.28 -14.69 -13.35
C PRO A 271 2.68 -14.55 -12.72
N PHE A 272 3.64 -15.34 -13.22
CA PHE A 272 5.00 -15.31 -12.68
C PHE A 272 5.71 -13.98 -12.96
N ALA A 273 5.50 -13.39 -14.12
CA ALA A 273 6.03 -12.06 -14.46
C ALA A 273 5.45 -10.95 -13.56
N ASN A 274 4.18 -11.05 -13.19
CA ASN A 274 3.48 -10.02 -12.42
C ASN A 274 3.64 -10.17 -10.90
N LEU A 275 3.93 -11.37 -10.39
CA LEU A 275 4.00 -11.65 -8.94
C LEU A 275 5.03 -10.76 -8.22
N THR A 276 6.14 -10.44 -8.87
CA THR A 276 7.19 -9.56 -8.33
C THR A 276 6.72 -8.15 -8.04
N GLY A 277 5.69 -7.66 -8.76
CA GLY A 277 5.07 -6.35 -8.55
C GLY A 277 4.05 -6.31 -7.41
N TYR A 278 3.38 -7.45 -7.11
CA TYR A 278 2.37 -7.49 -6.04
C TYR A 278 2.98 -7.51 -4.64
N LEU A 279 4.10 -8.18 -4.45
CA LEU A 279 4.71 -8.38 -3.12
C LEU A 279 5.13 -7.07 -2.43
N PRO A 280 5.84 -6.13 -3.08
CA PRO A 280 6.16 -4.83 -2.48
C PRO A 280 4.90 -4.01 -2.17
N ARG A 281 3.90 -4.03 -3.05
CA ARG A 281 2.63 -3.32 -2.86
C ARG A 281 1.86 -3.86 -1.65
N TYR A 282 1.86 -5.18 -1.46
CA TYR A 282 1.24 -5.81 -0.30
C TYR A 282 1.89 -5.38 1.02
N TYR A 283 3.23 -5.38 1.11
CA TYR A 283 3.92 -4.93 2.32
C TYR A 283 3.74 -3.43 2.56
N SER A 284 3.73 -2.62 1.51
CA SER A 284 3.44 -1.18 1.63
C SER A 284 2.01 -0.95 2.15
N MET A 285 1.03 -1.67 1.61
CA MET A 285 -0.36 -1.62 2.08
C MET A 285 -0.48 -2.03 3.55
N LEU A 286 0.20 -3.10 3.96
CA LEU A 286 0.17 -3.59 5.34
C LEU A 286 0.73 -2.55 6.31
N ALA A 287 1.92 -1.99 6.00
CA ALA A 287 2.55 -0.96 6.82
C ALA A 287 1.70 0.32 6.92
N SER A 288 1.05 0.74 5.82
CA SER A 288 0.13 1.88 5.84
C SER A 288 -1.14 1.58 6.63
N ALA A 289 -1.68 0.34 6.52
CA ALA A 289 -2.84 -0.08 7.29
C ALA A 289 -2.55 -0.11 8.81
N GLU A 290 -1.39 -0.59 9.21
CA GLU A 290 -0.95 -0.58 10.62
C GLU A 290 -0.93 0.86 11.18
N ARG A 291 -0.36 1.83 10.45
CA ARG A 291 -0.36 3.24 10.87
C ARG A 291 -1.75 3.87 10.95
N LEU A 292 -2.67 3.48 10.06
CA LEU A 292 -4.06 3.94 10.12
C LEU A 292 -4.79 3.34 11.34
N MET A 293 -4.56 2.06 11.64
CA MET A 293 -5.16 1.40 12.81
C MET A 293 -4.64 1.96 14.14
N GLU A 294 -3.35 2.33 14.22
CA GLU A 294 -2.80 3.02 15.39
C GLU A 294 -3.55 4.34 15.67
N ALA A 295 -3.86 5.10 14.63
CA ALA A 295 -4.58 6.36 14.76
C ALA A 295 -6.06 6.19 15.16
N GLU A 296 -6.69 5.07 14.77
CA GLU A 296 -8.06 4.74 15.17
C GLU A 296 -8.15 4.17 16.59
N ALA A 297 -7.04 3.74 17.16
CA ALA A 297 -6.98 3.17 18.51
C ALA A 297 -6.93 4.24 19.62
N PHE A 298 -6.89 5.53 19.28
CA PHE A 298 -6.96 6.59 20.29
C PHE A 298 -8.30 6.54 21.02
N ALA A 299 -8.23 6.66 22.34
CA ALA A 299 -9.43 6.76 23.15
C ALA A 299 -10.24 8.00 22.69
N PRO A 300 -11.55 7.88 22.55
CA PRO A 300 -12.38 9.07 22.31
C PRO A 300 -12.24 10.00 23.51
N ASP A 301 -12.21 11.31 23.24
CA ASP A 301 -12.29 12.30 24.31
C ASP A 301 -13.58 12.03 25.10
N SER A 302 -13.42 11.82 26.40
CA SER A 302 -14.53 11.41 27.30
C SER A 302 -15.52 12.54 27.60
N THR A 303 -15.40 13.67 26.95
CA THR A 303 -16.30 14.80 27.11
C THR A 303 -17.69 14.47 26.57
N GLU A 304 -18.66 14.33 27.47
CA GLU A 304 -20.08 14.31 27.09
C GLU A 304 -20.43 15.59 26.34
N THR A 305 -20.94 15.45 25.13
CA THR A 305 -21.41 16.58 24.35
C THR A 305 -22.67 17.14 25.01
N VAL A 306 -22.51 18.23 25.73
CA VAL A 306 -23.64 18.98 26.28
C VAL A 306 -24.30 19.77 25.14
N PRO A 307 -25.64 19.77 24.98
CA PRO A 307 -26.32 20.57 23.98
C PRO A 307 -26.00 22.06 24.09
N GLU A 308 -25.84 22.72 22.94
CA GLU A 308 -25.43 24.11 22.85
C GLU A 308 -26.35 25.04 23.70
N GLU A 309 -27.65 24.80 23.68
CA GLU A 309 -28.63 25.57 24.48
C GLU A 309 -28.39 25.47 25.98
N GLN A 310 -28.03 24.26 26.48
CA GLN A 310 -27.74 24.07 27.90
C GLN A 310 -26.39 24.73 28.28
N THR A 311 -25.39 24.65 27.40
CA THR A 311 -24.09 25.28 27.59
C THR A 311 -24.28 26.82 27.63
N LEU A 312 -25.08 27.37 26.72
CA LEU A 312 -25.36 28.79 26.65
C LEU A 312 -26.15 29.27 27.89
N HIS A 313 -27.13 28.50 28.32
CA HIS A 313 -27.89 28.78 29.54
C HIS A 313 -27.00 28.77 30.78
N PHE A 314 -26.17 27.75 30.96
CA PHE A 314 -25.20 27.67 32.05
C PHE A 314 -24.23 28.86 32.04
N TYR A 315 -23.68 29.21 30.87
CA TYR A 315 -22.78 30.37 30.73
C TYR A 315 -23.47 31.69 31.10
N GLN A 316 -24.73 31.87 30.73
CA GLN A 316 -25.47 33.12 30.97
C GLN A 316 -25.93 33.27 32.43
N THR A 317 -26.40 32.20 33.05
CA THR A 317 -27.12 32.25 34.31
C THR A 317 -26.35 31.73 35.52
N GLU A 318 -25.52 30.70 35.33
CA GLU A 318 -24.91 29.96 36.44
C GLU A 318 -23.41 30.22 36.58
N LEU A 319 -22.66 30.34 35.46
CA LEU A 319 -21.22 30.51 35.49
C LEU A 319 -20.81 31.86 36.12
N GLN A 320 -20.12 31.81 37.23
CA GLN A 320 -19.56 32.98 37.92
C GLN A 320 -18.01 33.00 37.87
N SER A 321 -17.35 31.86 38.03
CA SER A 321 -15.92 31.76 38.02
C SER A 321 -15.42 30.41 37.52
N LEU A 322 -14.17 30.41 37.03
CA LEU A 322 -13.39 29.23 36.70
C LEU A 322 -12.24 29.14 37.71
N GLN A 323 -12.08 28.02 38.40
CA GLN A 323 -11.11 27.84 39.46
C GLN A 323 -10.22 26.65 39.20
N LEU A 324 -8.93 26.79 39.47
CA LEU A 324 -7.98 25.71 39.56
C LEU A 324 -7.48 25.66 41.00
N GLU A 325 -7.42 24.46 41.60
CA GLU A 325 -6.92 24.25 42.96
C GLU A 325 -5.83 23.20 42.98
N HIS A 326 -4.65 23.58 43.47
CA HIS A 326 -3.50 22.69 43.67
C HIS A 326 -3.11 21.85 42.42
N VAL A 327 -3.19 22.46 41.22
CA VAL A 327 -2.97 21.79 39.96
C VAL A 327 -1.49 21.53 39.72
N CYS A 328 -1.16 20.24 39.48
CA CYS A 328 0.13 19.80 38.95
C CYS A 328 -0.05 19.18 37.57
N PHE A 329 0.95 19.39 36.70
CA PHE A 329 0.93 18.84 35.35
C PHE A 329 2.32 18.56 34.79
N THR A 330 2.45 17.39 34.15
CA THR A 330 3.64 16.92 33.43
C THR A 330 3.22 16.37 32.07
N TYR A 331 3.89 16.77 31.00
CA TYR A 331 3.63 16.15 29.69
C TYR A 331 4.05 14.69 29.70
N GLN A 332 3.15 13.81 29.30
CA GLN A 332 3.50 12.41 29.10
C GLN A 332 4.29 12.22 27.79
N PRO A 333 5.35 11.39 27.79
CA PRO A 333 6.06 11.09 26.54
C PRO A 333 5.13 10.33 25.59
N PRO A 334 5.30 10.51 24.25
CA PRO A 334 4.52 9.75 23.28
C PRO A 334 4.74 8.22 23.47
N VAL A 335 3.67 7.45 23.43
CA VAL A 335 3.57 6.00 23.75
C VAL A 335 4.54 5.09 22.94
N GLN A 336 5.24 5.61 21.94
CA GLN A 336 6.05 4.83 21.00
C GLN A 336 7.54 4.69 21.32
N THR A 337 8.02 5.15 22.44
CA THR A 337 9.43 4.96 22.81
C THR A 337 9.65 3.55 23.36
N LYS A 338 10.29 2.67 22.57
CA LYS A 338 10.84 1.39 23.08
C LYS A 338 11.98 1.71 24.07
N GLY A 339 11.65 1.73 25.33
CA GLY A 339 12.56 2.00 26.45
C GLY A 339 11.79 2.59 27.62
N GLU A 340 12.43 2.66 28.80
CA GLU A 340 11.87 3.41 29.93
C GLU A 340 11.68 4.88 29.50
N PRO A 341 10.47 5.45 29.67
CA PRO A 341 10.23 6.82 29.30
C PRO A 341 11.18 7.74 30.09
N PRO A 342 11.84 8.72 29.45
CA PRO A 342 12.64 9.69 30.16
C PRO A 342 11.77 10.44 31.18
N ALA A 343 12.28 10.65 32.38
CA ALA A 343 11.58 11.45 33.38
C ALA A 343 11.35 12.86 32.82
N MET A 344 10.09 13.20 32.57
CA MET A 344 9.71 14.51 32.05
C MET A 344 9.69 15.51 33.21
N PRO A 345 10.20 16.73 33.01
CA PRO A 345 10.16 17.76 34.06
C PRO A 345 8.69 18.18 34.32
N VAL A 346 8.36 18.36 35.60
CA VAL A 346 7.07 18.94 36.00
C VAL A 346 6.97 20.34 35.43
N VAL A 347 5.89 20.62 34.69
CA VAL A 347 5.69 21.91 34.00
C VAL A 347 4.92 22.89 34.87
N LEU A 348 3.92 22.39 35.59
CA LEU A 348 3.16 23.18 36.57
C LEU A 348 3.16 22.42 37.90
N GLN A 349 3.44 23.14 39.00
CA GLN A 349 3.50 22.59 40.32
C GLN A 349 2.67 23.46 41.27
N ASP A 350 1.64 22.86 41.86
CA ASP A 350 0.78 23.46 42.90
C ASP A 350 0.20 24.84 42.50
N VAL A 351 -0.39 24.89 41.29
CA VAL A 351 -0.96 26.14 40.77
C VAL A 351 -2.41 26.25 41.16
N SER A 352 -2.73 27.35 41.87
CA SER A 352 -4.10 27.73 42.21
C SER A 352 -4.47 29.07 41.59
N LEU A 353 -5.64 29.17 40.95
CA LEU A 353 -6.07 30.34 40.19
C LEU A 353 -7.59 30.43 40.16
N THR A 354 -8.11 31.62 40.33
CA THR A 354 -9.54 31.92 40.16
C THR A 354 -9.71 33.02 39.12
N ILE A 355 -10.51 32.79 38.09
CA ILE A 355 -10.86 33.78 37.06
C ILE A 355 -12.37 33.99 37.13
N ARG A 356 -12.80 35.24 37.35
CA ARG A 356 -14.21 35.60 37.43
C ARG A 356 -14.78 35.86 36.01
N LYS A 357 -16.05 35.67 35.87
CA LYS A 357 -16.76 35.98 34.60
C LYS A 357 -16.59 37.46 34.24
N GLY A 358 -16.13 37.73 32.99
CA GLY A 358 -15.89 39.06 32.48
C GLY A 358 -14.53 39.66 32.86
N GLU A 359 -13.70 38.94 33.60
CA GLU A 359 -12.36 39.39 33.98
C GLU A 359 -11.35 39.19 32.84
N TYR A 360 -10.47 40.14 32.62
CA TYR A 360 -9.30 40.03 31.73
C TYR A 360 -8.08 39.65 32.53
N VAL A 361 -7.56 38.44 32.30
CA VAL A 361 -6.38 37.91 32.99
C VAL A 361 -5.21 37.80 32.02
N VAL A 362 -4.05 38.31 32.44
CA VAL A 362 -2.82 38.26 31.65
C VAL A 362 -1.76 37.44 32.40
N PHE A 363 -1.30 36.36 31.76
CA PHE A 363 -0.19 35.54 32.27
C PHE A 363 1.16 36.08 31.77
N THR A 364 2.00 36.56 32.67
CA THR A 364 3.35 37.09 32.40
C THR A 364 4.42 36.20 32.99
N GLY A 365 5.59 36.17 32.39
CA GLY A 365 6.73 35.40 32.86
C GLY A 365 7.69 34.97 31.74
N PRO A 366 8.86 34.41 32.06
CA PRO A 366 9.86 33.98 31.08
C PRO A 366 9.34 32.92 30.11
N SER A 367 10.05 32.77 29.00
CA SER A 367 9.71 31.66 28.04
C SER A 367 9.90 30.32 28.73
N GLY A 368 8.96 29.40 28.49
CA GLY A 368 9.01 28.02 29.06
C GLY A 368 8.43 27.89 30.49
N CYS A 369 7.94 28.93 31.15
CA CYS A 369 7.39 28.83 32.51
C CYS A 369 5.97 28.25 32.61
N GLY A 370 5.44 27.64 31.55
CA GLY A 370 4.15 26.92 31.58
C GLY A 370 2.89 27.72 31.21
N LYS A 371 3.00 29.01 30.77
CA LYS A 371 1.82 29.82 30.40
C LYS A 371 0.87 29.17 29.39
N SER A 372 1.44 28.67 28.29
CA SER A 372 0.65 27.98 27.25
C SER A 372 0.08 26.65 27.74
N THR A 373 0.78 25.98 28.64
CA THR A 373 0.30 24.75 29.28
C THR A 373 -0.90 25.05 30.18
N LEU A 374 -0.81 26.11 30.99
CA LEU A 374 -1.91 26.54 31.84
C LEU A 374 -3.17 26.86 31.02
N LEU A 375 -3.03 27.60 29.91
CA LEU A 375 -4.15 27.86 29.00
C LEU A 375 -4.76 26.58 28.43
N LYS A 376 -3.95 25.60 28.04
CA LYS A 376 -4.44 24.30 27.53
C LYS A 376 -5.19 23.50 28.59
N LEU A 377 -4.74 23.60 29.87
CA LEU A 377 -5.44 22.96 30.99
C LEU A 377 -6.77 23.66 31.30
N LEU A 378 -6.81 24.98 31.24
CA LEU A 378 -8.06 25.75 31.38
C LEU A 378 -9.09 25.42 30.29
N MET A 379 -8.61 25.14 29.06
CA MET A 379 -9.45 24.67 27.93
C MET A 379 -9.79 23.17 27.98
N CYS A 380 -9.45 22.46 29.05
CA CYS A 380 -9.68 21.04 29.20
C CYS A 380 -9.02 20.14 28.13
N LEU A 381 -7.95 20.63 27.45
CA LEU A 381 -7.27 19.88 26.40
C LEU A 381 -6.35 18.76 26.94
N TYR A 382 -6.02 18.80 28.21
CA TYR A 382 -5.24 17.78 28.91
C TYR A 382 -5.89 17.44 30.25
N PRO A 383 -5.83 16.16 30.68
CA PRO A 383 -6.19 15.78 32.04
C PRO A 383 -5.19 16.37 33.04
N LEU A 384 -5.61 16.59 34.26
CA LEU A 384 -4.73 17.02 35.36
C LEU A 384 -4.03 15.79 35.95
N ASP A 385 -2.75 15.93 36.35
CA ASP A 385 -2.04 14.88 37.10
C ASP A 385 -2.54 14.85 38.56
N SER A 386 -2.75 16.05 39.14
CA SER A 386 -3.34 16.22 40.47
C SER A 386 -3.98 17.62 40.57
N GLY A 387 -4.82 17.81 41.60
CA GLY A 387 -5.60 19.02 41.80
C GLY A 387 -6.97 18.93 41.16
N GLU A 388 -7.75 20.01 41.24
CA GLU A 388 -9.12 20.04 40.80
C GLU A 388 -9.41 21.30 39.97
N ARG A 389 -10.41 21.18 39.10
CA ARG A 389 -10.90 22.27 38.25
C ARG A 389 -12.39 22.41 38.41
N PHE A 390 -12.84 23.60 38.77
CA PHE A 390 -14.23 23.90 39.05
C PHE A 390 -14.75 24.98 38.09
N LEU A 391 -16.01 24.84 37.71
CA LEU A 391 -16.83 25.87 37.11
C LEU A 391 -17.93 26.20 38.12
N SER A 392 -17.93 27.38 38.70
CA SER A 392 -18.95 27.83 39.69
C SER A 392 -19.71 29.06 39.19
#